data_1dd4b89765285251aa4bfb41b2d1d13b
#
_entry.id   1dd4b89765285251aa4bfb41b2d1d13b
#
_cell.length_a   1.000
_cell.length_b   1.000
_cell.length_c   1.000
_cell.angle_alpha   90.00
_cell.angle_beta   90.00
_cell.angle_gamma   90.00
#
_symmetry.space_group_name_H-M   'P 1'
#
loop_
_entity.id
_entity.type
_entity.pdbx_description
1 polymer ?
#
loop_
_entity_poly.entity_id
_entity_poly.type
_entity_poly.pdbx_seq_one_letter_code
_entity_poly.pdbx_strand_id
1 'polypeptide(L)'
;MSETRKLYYEDVYQKEFTAEVLECRETAQGYEIVLNQTAFYPEGGGQPCDLGTINGISVVDVQEKRSEIVHYTEKPLETGSKVTGKIDWARRFDLMQQHSGEHIVSGLVHEAYGYDNVGFHMSSDVITVDFSGVLTETQLAEIEAETNQKIWENTPVSYTHLRAHETG
;
A
#
# COMPACT_ATOMS: atom_id res chain seq x y z
N MET A 1 -13.76 23.31 5.89
CA MET A 1 -13.05 22.04 5.95
C MET A 1 -12.55 21.66 4.58
N SER A 2 -11.26 21.50 4.49
CA SER A 2 -10.63 21.19 3.22
C SER A 2 -10.53 19.69 3.04
N GLU A 3 -11.11 19.21 1.96
CA GLU A 3 -10.89 17.84 1.52
C GLU A 3 -9.57 17.76 0.78
N THR A 4 -8.76 16.77 1.09
CA THR A 4 -7.55 16.49 0.33
C THR A 4 -7.94 15.80 -0.98
N ARG A 5 -7.55 16.38 -2.11
CA ARG A 5 -7.75 15.75 -3.42
C ARG A 5 -6.83 14.54 -3.53
N LYS A 6 -7.39 13.39 -3.89
CA LYS A 6 -6.69 12.11 -3.92
C LYS A 6 -6.18 11.84 -5.33
N LEU A 7 -4.96 12.30 -5.63
CA LEU A 7 -4.34 12.14 -6.96
C LEU A 7 -4.09 10.67 -7.30
N TYR A 8 -3.88 9.82 -6.30
CA TYR A 8 -3.62 8.39 -6.50
C TYR A 8 -4.82 7.64 -7.10
N TYR A 9 -6.03 8.19 -7.05
CA TYR A 9 -7.18 7.64 -7.75
C TYR A 9 -7.24 8.10 -9.21
N GLU A 10 -6.59 9.20 -9.53
CA GLU A 10 -6.56 9.74 -10.90
C GLU A 10 -5.45 9.13 -11.71
N ASP A 11 -4.28 8.88 -11.10
CA ASP A 11 -3.13 8.27 -11.74
C ASP A 11 -2.29 7.52 -10.70
N VAL A 12 -2.39 6.19 -10.70
CA VAL A 12 -1.65 5.34 -9.75
C VAL A 12 -0.15 5.28 -10.04
N TYR A 13 0.29 5.75 -11.21
CA TYR A 13 1.70 5.78 -11.60
C TYR A 13 2.36 7.13 -11.36
N GLN A 14 1.67 8.07 -10.77
CA GLN A 14 2.23 9.40 -10.49
C GLN A 14 3.27 9.31 -9.36
N LYS A 15 4.52 9.66 -9.69
CA LYS A 15 5.66 9.56 -8.77
C LYS A 15 5.94 10.86 -8.04
N GLU A 16 5.56 11.97 -8.63
CA GLU A 16 5.85 13.32 -8.14
C GLU A 16 4.64 14.21 -8.34
N PHE A 17 4.40 15.10 -7.41
CA PHE A 17 3.29 16.04 -7.48
C PHE A 17 3.63 17.34 -6.75
N THR A 18 2.91 18.39 -7.07
CA THR A 18 2.98 19.65 -6.32
C THR A 18 1.69 19.84 -5.54
N ALA A 19 1.80 20.52 -4.40
CA ALA A 19 0.66 20.77 -3.53
C ALA A 19 0.91 22.01 -2.70
N GLU A 20 -0.15 22.45 -2.01
CA GLU A 20 -0.07 23.56 -1.05
C GLU A 20 -0.33 22.99 0.34
N VAL A 21 0.45 23.44 1.32
CA VAL A 21 0.28 23.05 2.72
C VAL A 21 -0.91 23.81 3.30
N LEU A 22 -1.97 23.08 3.64
CA LEU A 22 -3.14 23.66 4.26
C LEU A 22 -2.97 23.78 5.76
N GLU A 23 -2.37 22.81 6.40
CA GLU A 23 -2.12 22.78 7.85
C GLU A 23 -0.81 22.07 8.17
N CYS A 24 -0.15 22.55 9.22
CA CYS A 24 1.00 21.90 9.81
C CYS A 24 0.80 21.90 11.32
N ARG A 25 0.64 20.72 11.90
CA ARG A 25 0.35 20.55 13.33
C ARG A 25 1.54 19.88 14.00
N GLU A 26 2.08 20.48 15.05
CA GLU A 26 3.12 19.86 15.84
C GLU A 26 2.53 18.79 16.77
N THR A 27 3.18 17.64 16.83
CA THR A 27 2.79 16.53 17.74
C THR A 27 4.01 16.09 18.54
N ALA A 28 3.79 15.23 19.53
CA ALA A 28 4.88 14.68 20.34
C ALA A 28 5.87 13.85 19.52
N GLN A 29 5.48 13.37 18.34
CA GLN A 29 6.29 12.48 17.50
C GLN A 29 6.76 13.12 16.19
N GLY A 30 6.45 14.39 15.97
CA GLY A 30 6.80 15.09 14.74
C GLY A 30 5.68 16.01 14.29
N TYR A 31 5.43 16.08 12.98
CA TYR A 31 4.47 17.03 12.43
C TYR A 31 3.46 16.31 11.57
N GLU A 32 2.21 16.77 11.65
CA GLU A 32 1.12 16.32 10.78
C GLU A 32 0.91 17.37 9.69
N ILE A 33 1.11 16.98 8.44
CA ILE A 33 1.00 17.88 7.28
C ILE A 33 -0.25 17.51 6.49
N VAL A 34 -1.13 18.49 6.30
CA VAL A 34 -2.31 18.35 5.45
C VAL A 34 -2.10 19.17 4.19
N LEU A 35 -2.23 18.52 3.03
CA LEU A 35 -2.05 19.15 1.73
C LEU A 35 -3.39 19.28 1.02
N ASN A 36 -3.52 20.22 0.08
CA ASN A 36 -4.72 20.35 -0.73
C ASN A 36 -4.92 19.19 -1.68
N GLN A 37 -3.85 18.52 -2.07
CA GLN A 37 -3.88 17.31 -2.90
C GLN A 37 -2.66 16.46 -2.61
N THR A 38 -2.76 15.15 -2.84
CA THR A 38 -1.66 14.24 -2.59
C THR A 38 -1.71 13.00 -3.48
N ALA A 39 -0.54 12.53 -3.88
CA ALA A 39 -0.37 11.23 -4.50
C ALA A 39 0.07 10.14 -3.51
N PHE A 40 0.30 10.50 -2.23
CA PHE A 40 0.60 9.53 -1.18
C PHE A 40 -0.63 8.74 -0.79
N TYR A 41 -0.59 7.43 -0.97
CA TYR A 41 -1.67 6.54 -0.58
C TYR A 41 -1.61 6.30 0.93
N PRO A 42 -2.72 6.51 1.67
CA PRO A 42 -2.73 6.29 3.11
C PRO A 42 -2.83 4.81 3.47
N GLU A 43 -2.42 4.49 4.69
CA GLU A 43 -2.58 3.14 5.22
C GLU A 43 -4.07 2.79 5.34
N GLY A 44 -4.42 1.58 4.94
CA GLY A 44 -5.80 1.12 5.08
C GLY A 44 -6.01 -0.24 4.42
N GLY A 45 -7.04 -0.96 4.88
CA GLY A 45 -7.43 -2.24 4.30
C GLY A 45 -6.34 -3.32 4.30
N GLY A 46 -5.42 -3.28 5.26
CA GLY A 46 -4.30 -4.21 5.34
C GLY A 46 -3.10 -3.81 4.48
N GLN A 47 -3.20 -2.71 3.74
CA GLN A 47 -2.12 -2.21 2.88
C GLN A 47 -1.36 -1.08 3.58
N PRO A 48 0.00 -1.16 3.63
CA PRO A 48 0.80 -0.06 4.16
C PRO A 48 0.70 1.20 3.30
N CYS A 49 0.95 2.34 3.92
CA CYS A 49 0.97 3.63 3.21
C CYS A 49 2.17 3.76 2.29
N ASP A 50 2.09 4.72 1.35
CA ASP A 50 3.26 5.17 0.62
C ASP A 50 4.19 5.94 1.56
N LEU A 51 5.47 5.88 1.27
CA LEU A 51 6.49 6.72 1.89
C LEU A 51 7.19 7.53 0.80
N GLY A 52 7.98 8.48 1.20
CA GLY A 52 8.73 9.33 0.28
C GLY A 52 9.16 10.62 0.94
N THR A 53 9.15 11.72 0.19
CA THR A 53 9.56 13.02 0.71
C THR A 53 8.61 14.13 0.28
N ILE A 54 8.54 15.18 1.10
CA ILE A 54 7.90 16.46 0.75
C ILE A 54 8.96 17.52 0.94
N ASN A 55 9.36 18.16 -0.16
CA ASN A 55 10.49 19.13 -0.17
C ASN A 55 11.75 18.58 0.46
N GLY A 56 12.04 17.29 0.22
CA GLY A 56 13.21 16.62 0.78
C GLY A 56 13.06 16.16 2.23
N ILE A 57 11.92 16.43 2.87
CA ILE A 57 11.66 16.00 4.23
C ILE A 57 10.98 14.63 4.19
N SER A 58 11.51 13.66 4.94
CA SER A 58 10.98 12.29 4.94
C SER A 58 9.55 12.23 5.48
N VAL A 59 8.69 11.56 4.72
CA VAL A 59 7.34 11.19 5.16
C VAL A 59 7.43 9.80 5.79
N VAL A 60 7.09 9.70 7.06
CA VAL A 60 7.23 8.45 7.84
C VAL A 60 5.93 7.69 8.00
N ASP A 61 4.79 8.32 7.72
CA ASP A 61 3.48 7.68 7.77
C ASP A 61 2.47 8.53 7.00
N VAL A 62 1.41 7.92 6.50
CA VAL A 62 0.30 8.61 5.84
C VAL A 62 -0.99 7.96 6.28
N GLN A 63 -1.90 8.75 6.84
CA GLN A 63 -3.18 8.28 7.36
C GLN A 63 -4.33 9.10 6.81
N GLU A 64 -5.47 8.46 6.60
CA GLU A 64 -6.69 9.16 6.24
C GLU A 64 -7.54 9.39 7.48
N LYS A 65 -7.89 10.64 7.73
CA LYS A 65 -8.75 11.04 8.86
C LYS A 65 -9.80 12.04 8.36
N ARG A 66 -11.07 11.66 8.39
CA ARG A 66 -12.19 12.54 8.04
C ARG A 66 -12.03 13.25 6.69
N SER A 67 -11.70 12.50 5.64
CA SER A 67 -11.46 13.01 4.29
C SER A 67 -10.18 13.83 4.13
N GLU A 68 -9.41 14.00 5.17
CA GLU A 68 -8.06 14.58 5.10
C GLU A 68 -7.02 13.47 5.00
N ILE A 69 -6.03 13.68 4.16
CA ILE A 69 -4.86 12.81 4.14
C ILE A 69 -3.76 13.50 4.94
N VAL A 70 -3.36 12.88 6.03
CA VAL A 70 -2.36 13.41 6.95
C VAL A 70 -1.02 12.75 6.69
N HIS A 71 -0.01 13.57 6.42
CA HIS A 71 1.37 13.11 6.19
C HIS A 71 2.18 13.40 7.45
N TYR A 72 2.82 12.38 7.99
CA TYR A 72 3.64 12.52 9.19
C TYR A 72 5.10 12.73 8.79
N THR A 73 5.67 13.84 9.22
CA THR A 73 7.04 14.24 8.88
C THR A 73 7.87 14.55 10.12
N GLU A 74 9.19 14.49 9.99
CA GLU A 74 10.09 14.78 11.09
C GLU A 74 10.34 16.29 11.25
N LYS A 75 10.05 17.06 10.21
CA LYS A 75 10.29 18.53 10.21
C LYS A 75 9.03 19.25 9.75
N PRO A 76 8.83 20.50 10.22
CA PRO A 76 7.67 21.28 9.84
C PRO A 76 7.76 21.80 8.41
N LEU A 77 6.57 22.09 7.85
CA LEU A 77 6.41 22.79 6.58
C LEU A 77 5.54 24.02 6.82
N GLU A 78 5.85 25.11 6.13
CA GLU A 78 5.12 26.35 6.29
C GLU A 78 3.71 26.26 5.67
N THR A 79 2.70 26.59 6.45
CA THR A 79 1.31 26.66 5.98
C THR A 79 1.20 27.70 4.87
N GLY A 80 0.51 27.35 3.80
CA GLY A 80 0.33 28.21 2.62
C GLY A 80 1.46 28.10 1.61
N SER A 81 2.55 27.39 1.93
CA SER A 81 3.65 27.19 0.99
C SER A 81 3.32 26.11 -0.04
N LYS A 82 3.93 26.25 -1.21
CA LYS A 82 3.88 25.22 -2.24
C LYS A 82 5.01 24.22 -2.02
N VAL A 83 4.68 22.95 -2.11
CA VAL A 83 5.64 21.87 -1.86
C VAL A 83 5.62 20.87 -3.01
N THR A 84 6.71 20.14 -3.16
CA THR A 84 6.82 19.03 -4.11
C THR A 84 6.92 17.74 -3.33
N GLY A 85 5.96 16.84 -3.56
CA GLY A 85 5.97 15.50 -2.98
C GLY A 85 6.56 14.51 -3.96
N LYS A 86 7.39 13.61 -3.45
CA LYS A 86 7.99 12.52 -4.23
C LYS A 86 7.71 11.21 -3.53
N ILE A 87 7.03 10.31 -4.24
CA ILE A 87 6.71 8.98 -3.74
C ILE A 87 7.95 8.09 -3.84
N ASP A 88 8.19 7.27 -2.82
CA ASP A 88 9.14 6.17 -2.93
C ASP A 88 8.55 5.14 -3.89
N TRP A 89 8.91 5.26 -5.14
CA TRP A 89 8.29 4.48 -6.21
C TRP A 89 8.64 3.01 -6.12
N ALA A 90 9.86 2.66 -5.71
CA ALA A 90 10.26 1.27 -5.55
C ALA A 90 9.36 0.56 -4.52
N ARG A 91 9.08 1.24 -3.41
CA ARG A 91 8.17 0.73 -2.38
C ARG A 91 6.74 0.59 -2.91
N ARG A 92 6.20 1.61 -3.57
CA ARG A 92 4.84 1.55 -4.13
C ARG A 92 4.70 0.45 -5.15
N PHE A 93 5.66 0.33 -6.06
CA PHE A 93 5.64 -0.70 -7.09
C PHE A 93 5.64 -2.09 -6.47
N ASP A 94 6.47 -2.32 -5.46
CA ASP A 94 6.50 -3.56 -4.72
C ASP A 94 5.15 -3.87 -4.05
N LEU A 95 4.56 -2.88 -3.38
CA LEU A 95 3.25 -3.03 -2.75
C LEU A 95 2.14 -3.31 -3.77
N MET A 96 2.17 -2.67 -4.91
CA MET A 96 1.22 -2.92 -5.99
C MET A 96 1.33 -4.34 -6.52
N GLN A 97 2.54 -4.86 -6.67
CA GLN A 97 2.77 -6.23 -7.10
C GLN A 97 2.30 -7.24 -6.06
N GLN A 98 2.57 -6.98 -4.78
CA GLN A 98 2.08 -7.82 -3.69
C GLN A 98 0.55 -7.87 -3.67
N HIS A 99 -0.10 -6.73 -3.87
CA HIS A 99 -1.56 -6.65 -3.92
C HIS A 99 -2.11 -7.45 -5.11
N SER A 100 -1.50 -7.34 -6.28
CA SER A 100 -1.86 -8.14 -7.45
C SER A 100 -1.64 -9.64 -7.21
N GLY A 101 -0.55 -9.99 -6.56
CA GLY A 101 -0.26 -11.38 -6.18
C GLY A 101 -1.31 -11.94 -5.23
N GLU A 102 -1.75 -11.15 -4.26
CA GLU A 102 -2.83 -11.54 -3.34
C GLU A 102 -4.13 -11.85 -4.11
N HIS A 103 -4.53 -10.96 -5.02
CA HIS A 103 -5.73 -11.19 -5.83
C HIS A 103 -5.66 -12.47 -6.65
N ILE A 104 -4.50 -12.77 -7.23
CA ILE A 104 -4.30 -14.00 -7.99
C ILE A 104 -4.41 -15.23 -7.08
N VAL A 105 -3.74 -15.21 -5.93
CA VAL A 105 -3.78 -16.31 -4.96
C VAL A 105 -5.21 -16.54 -4.47
N SER A 106 -5.90 -15.49 -4.06
CA SER A 106 -7.28 -15.59 -3.57
C SER A 106 -8.22 -16.13 -4.63
N GLY A 107 -8.09 -15.69 -5.88
CA GLY A 107 -8.88 -16.18 -7.00
C GLY A 107 -8.65 -17.66 -7.28
N LEU A 108 -7.39 -18.10 -7.29
CA LEU A 108 -7.04 -19.50 -7.53
C LEU A 108 -7.53 -20.42 -6.40
N VAL A 109 -7.39 -19.98 -5.15
CA VAL A 109 -7.87 -20.76 -4.01
C VAL A 109 -9.38 -20.89 -4.03
N HIS A 110 -10.10 -19.82 -4.34
CA HIS A 110 -11.55 -19.86 -4.46
C HIS A 110 -12.00 -20.78 -5.59
N GLU A 111 -11.40 -20.68 -6.76
CA GLU A 111 -11.72 -21.49 -7.92
C GLU A 111 -11.45 -22.98 -7.68
N ALA A 112 -10.30 -23.30 -7.08
CA ALA A 112 -9.88 -24.68 -6.89
C ALA A 112 -10.57 -25.38 -5.70
N TYR A 113 -10.80 -24.66 -4.61
CA TYR A 113 -11.23 -25.25 -3.33
C TYR A 113 -12.48 -24.62 -2.74
N GLY A 114 -12.99 -23.54 -3.33
CA GLY A 114 -14.15 -22.83 -2.82
C GLY A 114 -13.90 -22.04 -1.53
N TYR A 115 -12.64 -21.83 -1.15
CA TYR A 115 -12.30 -21.07 0.05
C TYR A 115 -12.27 -19.59 -0.24
N ASP A 116 -12.83 -18.80 0.66
CA ASP A 116 -12.82 -17.35 0.58
C ASP A 116 -11.67 -16.76 1.36
N ASN A 117 -11.16 -15.63 0.87
CA ASN A 117 -10.20 -14.82 1.62
C ASN A 117 -10.95 -14.13 2.76
N VAL A 118 -10.61 -14.47 4.01
CA VAL A 118 -11.24 -13.90 5.21
C VAL A 118 -10.31 -12.95 5.95
N GLY A 119 -9.08 -12.79 5.51
CA GLY A 119 -8.13 -11.87 6.11
C GLY A 119 -6.94 -11.62 5.19
N PHE A 120 -6.49 -10.39 5.14
CA PHE A 120 -5.37 -9.97 4.30
C PHE A 120 -4.50 -8.97 5.06
N HIS A 121 -3.21 -9.20 5.04
CA HIS A 121 -2.25 -8.27 5.61
C HIS A 121 -1.00 -8.22 4.74
N MET A 122 -0.54 -7.01 4.45
CA MET A 122 0.63 -6.76 3.64
C MET A 122 1.68 -6.02 4.46
N SER A 123 2.90 -6.55 4.44
CA SER A 123 4.06 -5.88 5.04
C SER A 123 5.14 -5.70 3.98
N SER A 124 6.26 -5.07 4.35
CA SER A 124 7.37 -4.84 3.41
C SER A 124 7.98 -6.13 2.86
N ASP A 125 7.86 -7.24 3.59
CA ASP A 125 8.53 -8.49 3.22
C ASP A 125 7.57 -9.64 2.91
N VAL A 126 6.36 -9.64 3.47
CA VAL A 126 5.45 -10.79 3.45
C VAL A 126 4.02 -10.35 3.27
N ILE A 127 3.27 -11.09 2.45
CA ILE A 127 1.82 -11.01 2.40
C ILE A 127 1.28 -12.16 3.23
N THR A 128 0.34 -11.87 4.12
CA THR A 128 -0.41 -12.89 4.86
C THR A 128 -1.84 -12.90 4.36
N VAL A 129 -2.32 -14.06 3.97
CA VAL A 129 -3.70 -14.25 3.51
C VAL A 129 -4.31 -15.40 4.28
N ASP A 130 -5.45 -15.14 4.91
CA ASP A 130 -6.21 -16.14 5.64
C ASP A 130 -7.41 -16.58 4.82
N PHE A 131 -7.64 -17.89 4.78
CA PHE A 131 -8.76 -18.47 4.03
C PHE A 131 -9.75 -19.16 4.95
N SER A 132 -10.98 -19.33 4.46
CA SER A 132 -12.07 -19.97 5.19
C SER A 132 -11.90 -21.49 5.34
N GLY A 133 -10.88 -22.06 4.72
CA GLY A 133 -10.56 -23.48 4.81
C GLY A 133 -9.07 -23.73 4.97
N VAL A 134 -8.70 -24.97 5.27
CA VAL A 134 -7.30 -25.37 5.48
C VAL A 134 -6.71 -25.89 4.17
N LEU A 135 -5.54 -25.40 3.79
CA LEU A 135 -4.79 -25.86 2.64
C LEU A 135 -3.69 -26.82 3.09
N THR A 136 -3.54 -27.93 2.37
CA THR A 136 -2.42 -28.85 2.57
C THR A 136 -1.17 -28.26 1.91
N GLU A 137 0.00 -28.79 2.28
CA GLU A 137 1.27 -28.37 1.66
C GLU A 137 1.27 -28.59 0.14
N THR A 138 0.69 -29.70 -0.32
CA THR A 138 0.57 -30.01 -1.75
C THR A 138 -0.33 -29.00 -2.46
N GLN A 139 -1.48 -28.68 -1.88
CA GLN A 139 -2.40 -27.65 -2.43
C GLN A 139 -1.75 -26.30 -2.47
N LEU A 140 -1.01 -25.93 -1.42
CA LEU A 140 -0.32 -24.65 -1.35
C LEU A 140 0.78 -24.55 -2.42
N ALA A 141 1.51 -25.64 -2.66
CA ALA A 141 2.53 -25.69 -3.69
C ALA A 141 1.93 -25.54 -5.10
N GLU A 142 0.76 -26.15 -5.34
CA GLU A 142 0.04 -26.00 -6.61
C GLU A 142 -0.40 -24.55 -6.85
N ILE A 143 -0.94 -23.90 -5.82
CA ILE A 143 -1.35 -22.49 -5.88
C ILE A 143 -0.15 -21.60 -6.11
N GLU A 144 0.95 -21.86 -5.42
CA GLU A 144 2.19 -21.11 -5.59
C GLU A 144 2.70 -21.18 -7.03
N ALA A 145 2.72 -22.39 -7.62
CA ALA A 145 3.18 -22.59 -8.98
C ALA A 145 2.28 -21.85 -9.99
N GLU A 146 0.96 -21.94 -9.83
CA GLU A 146 0.01 -21.25 -10.71
C GLU A 146 0.07 -19.72 -10.54
N THR A 147 0.26 -19.26 -9.32
CA THR A 147 0.41 -17.83 -9.02
C THR A 147 1.65 -17.27 -9.69
N ASN A 148 2.77 -17.95 -9.55
CA ASN A 148 4.03 -17.55 -10.16
C ASN A 148 3.93 -17.51 -11.68
N GLN A 149 3.24 -18.49 -12.27
CA GLN A 149 3.02 -18.52 -13.71
C GLN A 149 2.20 -17.31 -14.19
N LYS A 150 1.10 -16.98 -13.50
CA LYS A 150 0.25 -15.86 -13.86
C LYS A 150 0.95 -14.51 -13.71
N ILE A 151 1.74 -14.35 -12.66
CA ILE A 151 2.54 -13.14 -12.45
C ILE A 151 3.61 -13.03 -13.53
N TRP A 152 4.27 -14.13 -13.85
CA TRP A 152 5.27 -14.17 -14.90
C TRP A 152 4.70 -13.79 -16.27
N GLU A 153 3.49 -14.24 -16.58
CA GLU A 153 2.79 -13.91 -17.83
C GLU A 153 2.42 -12.43 -17.93
N ASN A 154 2.13 -11.77 -16.82
CA ASN A 154 1.62 -10.40 -16.78
C ASN A 154 2.65 -9.37 -16.40
N THR A 155 3.69 -9.75 -15.68
CA THR A 155 4.75 -8.84 -15.24
C THR A 155 6.10 -9.55 -15.27
N PRO A 156 7.21 -8.82 -15.44
CA PRO A 156 8.55 -9.42 -15.44
C PRO A 156 9.07 -9.78 -14.04
N VAL A 157 8.27 -9.68 -13.00
CA VAL A 157 8.71 -9.94 -11.63
C VAL A 157 8.22 -11.30 -11.18
N SER A 158 9.15 -12.11 -10.68
CA SER A 158 8.83 -13.41 -10.15
C SER A 158 8.41 -13.32 -8.68
N TYR A 159 7.37 -14.03 -8.37
CA TYR A 159 6.94 -14.26 -7.00
C TYR A 159 7.65 -15.48 -6.47
N THR A 160 8.22 -15.40 -5.29
CA THR A 160 9.16 -16.43 -4.90
C THR A 160 8.59 -17.50 -3.97
N HIS A 161 7.77 -17.13 -2.99
CA HIS A 161 7.41 -18.12 -1.97
C HIS A 161 6.13 -17.79 -1.23
N LEU A 162 5.26 -18.80 -1.12
CA LEU A 162 4.07 -18.78 -0.26
C LEU A 162 4.35 -19.62 0.97
N ARG A 163 3.86 -19.19 2.11
CA ARG A 163 3.97 -19.94 3.36
C ARG A 163 2.60 -20.40 3.81
N ALA A 164 2.55 -21.63 4.32
CA ALA A 164 1.36 -22.12 4.96
C ALA A 164 1.12 -21.31 6.23
N HIS A 165 -0.09 -20.78 6.36
CA HIS A 165 -0.50 -20.06 7.55
C HIS A 165 -1.60 -20.87 8.21
N GLU A 166 -1.30 -21.40 9.39
CA GLU A 166 -2.29 -22.13 10.16
C GLU A 166 -3.22 -21.17 10.86
N THR A 167 -4.47 -21.14 10.39
CA THR A 167 -5.53 -20.51 11.14
C THR A 167 -6.15 -21.60 12.02
N GLY A 168 -5.92 -21.46 13.26
CA GLY A 168 -6.51 -22.37 14.25
C GLY A 168 -8.03 -22.34 14.24
#